data_48f89afb4fc951359e5ea062bb2c2114
#
_entry.id   48f89afb4fc951359e5ea062bb2c2114
#
_cell.length_a   1.000
_cell.length_b   1.000
_cell.length_c   1.000
_cell.angle_alpha   90.00
_cell.angle_beta   90.00
_cell.angle_gamma   90.00
#
_symmetry.space_group_name_H-M   'P 1'
#
loop_
_entity.id
_entity.type
_entity.pdbx_description
1 polymer ?
#
loop_
_entity_poly.entity_id
_entity_poly.type
_entity_poly.pdbx_seq_one_letter_code
_entity_poly.pdbx_strand_id
1 'polypeptide(L)'
;MEWDAIIIGTGMGGAPLGYALAKAGQRVLFLEKGKSHLQPGALTNSYAETHFPSNEAPGPQHRATLQRAGRYTDTIRTNAGPRTQHFVPFIGSGTGGSSALYGMVLERFFPADFAPRAQHRQAADAALPEAWPVSYEAMLPHYEEAEKLFRVRGTPDPLRSGDWAGHFKAPPPLTPASGELFDFFQGRALHPYRLPLACEFVPGCDACQGYLCDRQCKNDASRVCLEPALAQHGATLMDECEVLQLEATREAVTGVVCQQRGQRLTLRGRQIFLAAGALETPRLLLQSTSGHWPQGLANHSGLVGRNLMRHHIDLYVIKPKTPAGFDNRQKEFGFNDFYQRDGRKLGSVQSFGRLPPVPVLAASMADDIRQGALPWLAPLFKLAQPVMKPILKQLVHERLVLASTLEDLPYADNRVTPASGDARLDLAYRVRPHDTARIEAMRGLMKAALKPYSYDLVKQADNNQRIAHVCGTCRFGHDARTSVLDANNRAHGLSNLYVVDGSFFPSSGGTNPSLTIAANALRVARHLTGKGIYDDQA
;
A
#
# COMPACT_ATOMS: atom_id res chain seq x y z
N MET A 1 18.74 -28.54 1.63
CA MET A 1 18.84 -27.79 2.91
C MET A 1 17.45 -27.26 3.18
N GLU A 2 16.89 -27.47 4.35
CA GLU A 2 15.54 -27.01 4.71
C GLU A 2 15.65 -25.67 5.46
N TRP A 3 14.85 -24.67 5.07
CA TRP A 3 14.78 -23.38 5.73
C TRP A 3 13.82 -23.43 6.91
N ASP A 4 14.08 -22.65 7.95
CA ASP A 4 13.11 -22.51 9.05
C ASP A 4 11.92 -21.66 8.59
N ALA A 5 12.19 -20.59 7.82
CA ALA A 5 11.16 -19.75 7.21
C ALA A 5 11.50 -19.41 5.75
N ILE A 6 10.51 -19.57 4.86
CA ILE A 6 10.56 -19.03 3.47
C ILE A 6 9.51 -17.91 3.39
N ILE A 7 9.96 -16.73 2.98
CA ILE A 7 9.13 -15.51 2.89
C ILE A 7 9.03 -15.10 1.43
N ILE A 8 7.82 -15.08 0.90
CA ILE A 8 7.52 -14.78 -0.51
C ILE A 8 7.10 -13.32 -0.61
N GLY A 9 8.02 -12.46 -1.01
CA GLY A 9 7.91 -11.01 -1.07
C GLY A 9 8.63 -10.30 0.07
N THR A 10 9.24 -9.15 -0.24
CA THR A 10 10.10 -8.37 0.66
C THR A 10 9.51 -7.01 1.05
N GLY A 11 8.19 -6.82 0.88
CA GLY A 11 7.46 -5.59 1.22
C GLY A 11 7.22 -5.41 2.73
N MET A 12 6.28 -4.53 3.08
CA MET A 12 5.94 -4.14 4.47
C MET A 12 5.50 -5.28 5.37
N GLY A 13 5.05 -6.41 4.83
CA GLY A 13 4.73 -7.61 5.61
C GLY A 13 5.95 -8.53 5.74
N GLY A 14 6.59 -8.86 4.62
CA GLY A 14 7.63 -9.88 4.56
C GLY A 14 8.95 -9.46 5.19
N ALA A 15 9.43 -8.25 4.91
CA ALA A 15 10.74 -7.82 5.42
C ALA A 15 10.75 -7.61 6.95
N PRO A 16 9.75 -6.95 7.59
CA PRO A 16 9.68 -6.86 9.05
C PRO A 16 9.55 -8.21 9.74
N LEU A 17 8.70 -9.11 9.22
CA LEU A 17 8.58 -10.48 9.73
C LEU A 17 9.92 -11.19 9.67
N GLY A 18 10.53 -11.23 8.48
CA GLY A 18 11.77 -11.99 8.28
C GLY A 18 12.96 -11.42 9.04
N TYR A 19 13.01 -10.10 9.22
CA TYR A 19 14.00 -9.46 10.10
C TYR A 19 13.83 -9.96 11.54
N ALA A 20 12.61 -9.97 12.07
CA ALA A 20 12.33 -10.44 13.42
C ALA A 20 12.67 -11.94 13.59
N LEU A 21 12.31 -12.79 12.62
CA LEU A 21 12.63 -14.22 12.64
C LEU A 21 14.14 -14.47 12.55
N ALA A 22 14.86 -13.78 11.66
CA ALA A 22 16.30 -13.91 11.51
C ALA A 22 17.04 -13.42 12.78
N LYS A 23 16.60 -12.29 13.36
CA LYS A 23 17.13 -11.80 14.64
C LYS A 23 16.90 -12.79 15.79
N ALA A 24 15.81 -13.55 15.75
CA ALA A 24 15.54 -14.64 16.69
C ALA A 24 16.34 -15.95 16.40
N GLY A 25 17.27 -15.92 15.42
CA GLY A 25 18.16 -17.03 15.09
C GLY A 25 17.61 -18.05 14.10
N GLN A 26 16.47 -17.78 13.45
CA GLN A 26 15.94 -18.66 12.41
C GLN A 26 16.68 -18.49 11.07
N ARG A 27 16.81 -19.58 10.31
CA ARG A 27 17.33 -19.55 8.93
C ARG A 27 16.24 -19.07 7.99
N VAL A 28 16.32 -17.81 7.56
CA VAL A 28 15.31 -17.13 6.75
C VAL A 28 15.75 -17.03 5.31
N LEU A 29 14.87 -17.43 4.38
CA LEU A 29 15.01 -17.20 2.94
C LEU A 29 13.93 -16.25 2.47
N PHE A 30 14.34 -15.14 1.85
CA PHE A 30 13.45 -14.24 1.13
C PHE A 30 13.44 -14.58 -0.36
N LEU A 31 12.25 -14.67 -0.97
CA LEU A 31 12.04 -14.81 -2.41
C LEU A 31 11.38 -13.53 -2.93
N GLU A 32 12.05 -12.81 -3.81
CA GLU A 32 11.55 -11.59 -4.41
C GLU A 32 11.46 -11.73 -5.93
N LYS A 33 10.27 -11.49 -6.49
CA LYS A 33 10.03 -11.58 -7.93
C LYS A 33 10.81 -10.54 -8.71
N GLY A 34 10.84 -9.31 -8.21
CA GLY A 34 11.52 -8.20 -8.86
C GLY A 34 13.03 -8.24 -8.61
N LYS A 35 13.73 -7.35 -9.31
CA LYS A 35 15.16 -7.17 -9.15
C LYS A 35 15.46 -6.42 -7.84
N SER A 36 16.51 -6.82 -7.16
CA SER A 36 16.99 -6.11 -5.98
C SER A 36 17.57 -4.74 -6.35
N HIS A 37 17.05 -3.67 -5.73
CA HIS A 37 17.62 -2.33 -5.85
C HIS A 37 18.73 -2.04 -4.82
N LEU A 38 19.03 -3.01 -3.95
CA LEU A 38 20.21 -2.99 -3.08
C LEU A 38 21.51 -3.25 -3.87
N GLN A 39 21.37 -3.68 -5.13
CA GLN A 39 22.48 -3.91 -6.07
C GLN A 39 22.65 -2.71 -7.02
N PRO A 40 23.85 -2.47 -7.57
CA PRO A 40 24.09 -1.43 -8.56
C PRO A 40 23.17 -1.53 -9.79
N GLY A 41 22.80 -0.37 -10.36
CA GLY A 41 22.00 -0.30 -11.59
C GLY A 41 20.51 -0.04 -11.39
N ALA A 42 20.07 0.21 -10.15
CA ALA A 42 18.72 0.72 -9.87
C ALA A 42 18.52 2.11 -10.50
N LEU A 43 17.29 2.40 -10.94
CA LEU A 43 16.88 3.74 -11.37
C LEU A 43 16.36 4.51 -10.16
N THR A 44 17.20 5.36 -9.61
CA THR A 44 16.90 6.20 -8.43
C THR A 44 16.53 7.62 -8.84
N ASN A 45 15.89 8.38 -7.94
CA ASN A 45 15.55 9.80 -8.07
C ASN A 45 14.76 10.19 -9.32
N SER A 46 14.15 9.24 -9.99
CA SER A 46 13.38 9.47 -11.21
C SER A 46 12.20 8.50 -11.33
N TYR A 47 11.11 8.99 -11.90
CA TYR A 47 10.00 8.13 -12.31
C TYR A 47 10.37 7.38 -13.59
N ALA A 48 10.09 6.08 -13.64
CA ALA A 48 10.29 5.28 -14.86
C ALA A 48 9.49 5.87 -16.04
N GLU A 49 8.31 6.41 -15.77
CA GLU A 49 7.40 7.01 -16.75
C GLU A 49 7.94 8.28 -17.41
N THR A 50 9.00 8.90 -16.88
CA THR A 50 9.67 10.01 -17.57
C THR A 50 10.40 9.54 -18.82
N HIS A 51 10.79 8.26 -18.86
CA HIS A 51 11.44 7.64 -20.02
C HIS A 51 10.41 7.01 -20.98
N PHE A 52 9.31 6.48 -20.43
CA PHE A 52 8.24 5.81 -21.17
C PHE A 52 6.89 6.24 -20.59
N PRO A 53 6.35 7.38 -21.00
CA PRO A 53 5.15 7.96 -20.39
C PRO A 53 3.83 7.24 -20.74
N SER A 54 3.85 6.23 -21.62
CA SER A 54 2.67 5.45 -21.98
C SER A 54 2.44 4.29 -21.00
N ASN A 55 1.18 4.12 -20.57
CA ASN A 55 0.74 2.97 -19.77
C ASN A 55 0.29 1.76 -20.62
N GLU A 56 0.51 1.80 -21.93
CA GLU A 56 0.27 0.66 -22.82
C GLU A 56 1.19 -0.51 -22.43
N ALA A 57 0.83 -1.72 -22.87
CA ALA A 57 1.60 -2.93 -22.57
C ALA A 57 3.09 -2.71 -22.86
N PRO A 58 3.98 -2.78 -21.87
CA PRO A 58 5.34 -2.34 -22.01
C PRO A 58 6.14 -3.31 -22.91
N GLY A 59 6.84 -2.74 -23.90
CA GLY A 59 7.88 -3.47 -24.66
C GLY A 59 9.10 -3.83 -23.79
N PRO A 60 10.06 -4.60 -24.32
CA PRO A 60 11.19 -5.10 -23.52
C PRO A 60 12.01 -4.00 -22.82
N GLN A 61 12.32 -2.90 -23.51
CA GLN A 61 13.07 -1.77 -22.93
C GLN A 61 12.29 -1.07 -21.82
N HIS A 62 10.98 -0.89 -22.01
CA HIS A 62 10.11 -0.30 -20.98
C HIS A 62 10.05 -1.20 -19.74
N ARG A 63 9.86 -2.53 -19.93
CA ARG A 63 9.89 -3.50 -18.82
C ARG A 63 11.20 -3.45 -18.05
N ALA A 64 12.35 -3.41 -18.75
CA ALA A 64 13.65 -3.30 -18.11
C ALA A 64 13.81 -2.00 -17.29
N THR A 65 13.28 -0.88 -17.78
CA THR A 65 13.29 0.39 -17.05
C THR A 65 12.39 0.33 -15.81
N LEU A 66 11.20 -0.25 -15.91
CA LEU A 66 10.30 -0.46 -14.77
C LEU A 66 10.97 -1.35 -13.71
N GLN A 67 11.60 -2.45 -14.11
CA GLN A 67 12.34 -3.35 -13.19
C GLN A 67 13.45 -2.60 -12.44
N ARG A 68 14.26 -1.80 -13.15
CA ARG A 68 15.32 -0.99 -12.52
C ARG A 68 14.75 0.06 -11.56
N ALA A 69 13.52 0.54 -11.78
CA ALA A 69 12.81 1.47 -10.92
C ALA A 69 12.06 0.79 -9.77
N GLY A 70 12.23 -0.53 -9.58
CA GLY A 70 11.52 -1.29 -8.54
C GLY A 70 10.00 -1.39 -8.78
N ARG A 71 9.57 -1.33 -10.05
CA ARG A 71 8.16 -1.29 -10.45
C ARG A 71 7.67 -2.64 -10.96
N TYR A 72 6.38 -2.86 -10.75
CA TYR A 72 5.65 -3.97 -11.35
C TYR A 72 5.61 -3.85 -12.88
N THR A 73 5.71 -4.96 -13.59
CA THR A 73 5.87 -4.97 -15.06
C THR A 73 4.78 -5.70 -15.81
N ASP A 74 3.95 -6.45 -15.10
CA ASP A 74 2.91 -7.25 -15.75
C ASP A 74 1.64 -6.43 -15.97
N THR A 75 0.94 -6.73 -17.04
CA THR A 75 -0.35 -6.15 -17.35
C THR A 75 -1.45 -6.82 -16.55
N ILE A 76 -2.32 -6.04 -15.94
CA ILE A 76 -3.56 -6.51 -15.33
C ILE A 76 -4.76 -6.09 -16.17
N ARG A 77 -5.83 -6.87 -16.09
CA ARG A 77 -7.08 -6.60 -16.78
C ARG A 77 -8.17 -6.23 -15.76
N THR A 78 -8.92 -5.17 -16.02
CA THR A 78 -10.05 -4.78 -15.18
C THR A 78 -11.32 -4.63 -15.97
N ASN A 79 -12.43 -5.11 -15.40
CA ASN A 79 -13.79 -4.98 -15.91
C ASN A 79 -14.62 -4.01 -15.04
N ALA A 80 -13.97 -3.09 -14.35
CA ALA A 80 -14.61 -2.16 -13.43
C ALA A 80 -15.44 -1.05 -14.12
N GLY A 81 -15.17 -0.78 -15.38
CA GLY A 81 -15.88 0.21 -16.21
C GLY A 81 -16.73 -0.43 -17.31
N PRO A 82 -17.33 0.38 -18.20
CA PRO A 82 -18.13 -0.07 -19.33
C PRO A 82 -17.29 -0.84 -20.37
N ARG A 83 -15.98 -0.75 -20.31
CA ARG A 83 -15.04 -1.45 -21.22
C ARG A 83 -13.96 -2.15 -20.40
N THR A 84 -13.54 -3.32 -20.86
CA THR A 84 -12.35 -4.01 -20.35
C THR A 84 -11.11 -3.15 -20.60
N GLN A 85 -10.29 -2.97 -19.57
CA GLN A 85 -9.08 -2.17 -19.64
C GLN A 85 -7.87 -3.01 -19.25
N HIS A 86 -6.74 -2.72 -19.90
CA HIS A 86 -5.45 -3.34 -19.63
C HIS A 86 -4.48 -2.25 -19.21
N PHE A 87 -3.79 -2.42 -18.08
CA PHE A 87 -2.80 -1.46 -17.60
C PHE A 87 -1.76 -2.12 -16.70
N VAL A 88 -0.61 -1.48 -16.53
CA VAL A 88 0.41 -1.85 -15.55
C VAL A 88 0.19 -1.02 -14.29
N PRO A 89 -0.11 -1.64 -13.14
CA PRO A 89 -0.40 -0.91 -11.91
C PRO A 89 0.83 -0.19 -11.37
N PHE A 90 0.62 0.96 -10.73
CA PHE A 90 1.67 1.69 -10.04
C PHE A 90 1.93 1.08 -8.65
N ILE A 91 2.54 -0.11 -8.64
CA ILE A 91 2.94 -0.82 -7.41
C ILE A 91 4.41 -1.24 -7.50
N GLY A 92 5.02 -1.52 -6.34
CA GLY A 92 6.39 -1.99 -6.27
C GLY A 92 6.53 -3.48 -6.61
N SER A 93 7.64 -3.83 -7.26
CA SER A 93 8.15 -5.19 -7.47
C SER A 93 9.67 -5.11 -7.47
N GLY A 94 10.28 -5.64 -6.44
CA GLY A 94 11.68 -5.54 -6.08
C GLY A 94 11.81 -5.40 -4.57
N THR A 95 13.04 -5.35 -4.05
CA THR A 95 13.28 -5.29 -2.61
C THR A 95 12.53 -4.12 -1.94
N GLY A 96 11.86 -4.40 -0.82
CA GLY A 96 10.98 -3.44 -0.15
C GLY A 96 9.57 -3.33 -0.73
N GLY A 97 9.30 -3.94 -1.89
CA GLY A 97 7.99 -3.88 -2.55
C GLY A 97 7.49 -2.45 -2.73
N SER A 98 6.20 -2.21 -2.52
CA SER A 98 5.62 -0.87 -2.67
C SER A 98 6.13 0.16 -1.66
N SER A 99 6.75 -0.26 -0.52
CA SER A 99 7.33 0.70 0.43
C SER A 99 8.58 1.39 -0.12
N ALA A 100 9.29 0.79 -1.05
CA ALA A 100 10.40 1.46 -1.73
C ALA A 100 9.96 2.69 -2.56
N LEU A 101 8.66 2.75 -2.92
CA LEU A 101 8.05 3.80 -3.74
C LEU A 101 7.05 4.69 -2.95
N TYR A 102 6.72 4.37 -1.71
CA TYR A 102 5.64 4.99 -0.96
C TYR A 102 5.91 6.45 -0.54
N GLY A 103 4.86 7.15 -0.09
CA GLY A 103 4.95 8.51 0.45
C GLY A 103 5.32 8.57 1.94
N MET A 104 5.84 7.50 2.51
CA MET A 104 6.43 7.39 3.86
C MET A 104 5.48 7.63 5.04
N VAL A 105 4.19 7.86 4.83
CA VAL A 105 3.23 8.05 5.93
C VAL A 105 2.97 6.70 6.62
N LEU A 106 3.26 6.66 7.91
CA LEU A 106 3.05 5.50 8.78
C LEU A 106 2.12 5.88 9.94
N GLU A 107 0.83 5.90 9.66
CA GLU A 107 -0.21 6.26 10.62
C GLU A 107 -0.88 5.00 11.18
N ARG A 108 -1.17 4.99 12.48
CA ARG A 108 -1.93 3.92 13.13
C ARG A 108 -3.38 3.94 12.65
N PHE A 109 -4.01 2.79 12.54
CA PHE A 109 -5.46 2.70 12.44
C PHE A 109 -6.11 3.23 13.71
N PHE A 110 -7.37 3.63 13.61
CA PHE A 110 -8.15 4.12 14.74
C PHE A 110 -8.82 2.95 15.48
N PRO A 111 -9.11 3.08 16.79
CA PRO A 111 -9.86 2.05 17.52
C PRO A 111 -11.16 1.64 16.80
N ALA A 112 -11.85 2.60 16.19
CA ALA A 112 -13.08 2.35 15.42
C ALA A 112 -12.88 1.45 14.20
N ASP A 113 -11.67 1.35 13.62
CA ASP A 113 -11.36 0.47 12.49
C ASP A 113 -11.41 -1.00 12.88
N PHE A 114 -11.20 -1.31 14.17
CA PHE A 114 -11.23 -2.67 14.70
C PHE A 114 -12.63 -3.18 15.03
N ALA A 115 -13.68 -2.32 14.94
CA ALA A 115 -15.07 -2.67 15.05
C ALA A 115 -15.88 -2.12 13.85
N PRO A 116 -15.57 -2.56 12.60
CA PRO A 116 -16.02 -1.89 11.38
C PRO A 116 -17.54 -2.00 11.17
N ARG A 117 -18.19 -3.07 11.55
CA ARG A 117 -19.65 -3.23 11.39
C ARG A 117 -20.43 -2.15 12.13
N ALA A 118 -20.00 -1.80 13.33
CA ALA A 118 -20.64 -0.75 14.13
C ALA A 118 -20.62 0.63 13.43
N GLN A 119 -19.59 0.87 12.59
CA GLN A 119 -19.41 2.12 11.86
C GLN A 119 -20.22 2.19 10.54
N HIS A 120 -20.60 1.03 9.98
CA HIS A 120 -21.24 0.91 8.67
C HIS A 120 -22.51 0.04 8.71
N ARG A 121 -23.38 0.28 9.67
CA ARG A 121 -24.63 -0.49 9.86
C ARG A 121 -25.54 -0.47 8.62
N GLN A 122 -25.48 0.59 7.83
CA GLN A 122 -26.31 0.76 6.62
C GLN A 122 -25.76 0.01 5.39
N ALA A 123 -24.50 -0.43 5.41
CA ALA A 123 -23.88 -1.19 4.33
C ALA A 123 -24.14 -2.71 4.51
N ALA A 124 -25.38 -3.13 4.36
CA ALA A 124 -25.80 -4.51 4.62
C ALA A 124 -25.14 -5.54 3.70
N ASP A 125 -24.80 -5.15 2.46
CA ASP A 125 -24.14 -5.97 1.45
C ASP A 125 -22.61 -6.04 1.60
N ALA A 126 -22.00 -5.19 2.45
CA ALA A 126 -20.59 -5.25 2.77
C ALA A 126 -20.30 -6.42 3.74
N ALA A 127 -19.30 -7.22 3.42
CA ALA A 127 -18.91 -8.38 4.20
C ALA A 127 -18.05 -8.00 5.43
N LEU A 128 -18.45 -6.98 6.18
CA LEU A 128 -17.75 -6.50 7.37
C LEU A 128 -17.92 -7.47 8.54
N PRO A 129 -16.87 -7.81 9.30
CA PRO A 129 -17.02 -8.48 10.60
C PRO A 129 -17.49 -7.49 11.67
N GLU A 130 -18.04 -8.02 12.76
CA GLU A 130 -18.37 -7.21 13.95
C GLU A 130 -17.11 -6.55 14.53
N ALA A 131 -16.03 -7.33 14.64
CA ALA A 131 -14.73 -6.87 15.08
C ALA A 131 -13.61 -7.61 14.34
N TRP A 132 -12.42 -7.01 14.33
CA TRP A 132 -11.19 -7.70 13.95
C TRP A 132 -10.91 -8.81 14.96
N PRO A 133 -10.23 -9.92 14.57
CA PRO A 133 -9.89 -11.00 15.51
C PRO A 133 -8.77 -10.60 16.51
N VAL A 134 -8.20 -9.42 16.35
CA VAL A 134 -7.20 -8.81 17.24
C VAL A 134 -7.70 -7.41 17.58
N SER A 135 -7.70 -7.04 18.86
CA SER A 135 -8.17 -5.70 19.28
C SER A 135 -7.13 -4.62 19.00
N TYR A 136 -7.57 -3.35 19.03
CA TYR A 136 -6.68 -2.20 18.91
C TYR A 136 -5.60 -2.19 20.00
N GLU A 137 -5.98 -2.47 21.26
CA GLU A 137 -5.09 -2.50 22.41
C GLU A 137 -4.01 -3.59 22.26
N ALA A 138 -4.39 -4.76 21.71
CA ALA A 138 -3.43 -5.83 21.42
C ALA A 138 -2.45 -5.46 20.29
N MET A 139 -2.82 -4.52 19.42
CA MET A 139 -1.94 -4.01 18.36
C MET A 139 -1.01 -2.88 18.83
N LEU A 140 -1.33 -2.16 19.91
CA LEU A 140 -0.56 -0.99 20.37
C LEU A 140 0.94 -1.26 20.54
N PRO A 141 1.40 -2.31 21.26
CA PRO A 141 2.83 -2.56 21.42
C PRO A 141 3.54 -2.85 20.09
N HIS A 142 2.84 -3.44 19.13
CA HIS A 142 3.38 -3.73 17.81
C HIS A 142 3.42 -2.50 16.90
N TYR A 143 2.48 -1.57 17.05
CA TYR A 143 2.56 -0.25 16.43
C TYR A 143 3.79 0.51 16.91
N GLU A 144 4.01 0.57 18.24
CA GLU A 144 5.19 1.23 18.82
C GLU A 144 6.50 0.59 18.35
N GLU A 145 6.54 -0.73 18.29
CA GLU A 145 7.69 -1.49 17.81
C GLU A 145 7.99 -1.16 16.34
N ALA A 146 6.96 -1.10 15.49
CA ALA A 146 7.09 -0.74 14.08
C ALA A 146 7.51 0.73 13.90
N GLU A 147 6.92 1.67 14.64
CA GLU A 147 7.27 3.09 14.58
C GLU A 147 8.73 3.36 14.97
N LYS A 148 9.23 2.68 16.01
CA LYS A 148 10.65 2.71 16.41
C LYS A 148 11.54 2.14 15.29
N LEU A 149 11.18 0.97 14.75
CA LEU A 149 11.92 0.30 13.68
C LEU A 149 12.05 1.19 12.45
N PHE A 150 10.95 1.81 12.01
CA PHE A 150 10.91 2.70 10.86
C PHE A 150 11.38 4.14 11.18
N ARG A 151 11.79 4.42 12.43
CA ARG A 151 12.33 5.71 12.89
C ARG A 151 11.43 6.88 12.52
N VAL A 152 10.15 6.74 12.84
CA VAL A 152 9.10 7.69 12.45
C VAL A 152 9.32 9.07 13.06
N ARG A 153 9.10 10.12 12.27
CA ARG A 153 9.13 11.54 12.65
C ARG A 153 7.76 12.16 12.44
N GLY A 154 7.29 12.92 13.40
CA GLY A 154 5.97 13.55 13.35
C GLY A 154 5.56 14.10 14.68
N THR A 155 4.27 14.41 14.84
CA THR A 155 3.67 14.76 16.13
C THR A 155 2.45 13.88 16.38
N PRO A 156 2.03 13.71 17.63
CA PRO A 156 0.76 13.07 17.92
C PRO A 156 -0.40 13.79 17.23
N ASP A 157 -1.41 13.03 16.83
CA ASP A 157 -2.71 13.56 16.41
C ASP A 157 -3.42 14.11 17.66
N PRO A 158 -3.81 15.40 17.71
CA PRO A 158 -4.49 15.98 18.88
C PRO A 158 -5.81 15.29 19.24
N LEU A 159 -6.48 14.64 18.26
CA LEU A 159 -7.70 13.88 18.50
C LEU A 159 -7.45 12.49 19.12
N ARG A 160 -6.18 12.08 19.27
CA ARG A 160 -5.73 10.76 19.72
C ARG A 160 -4.61 10.83 20.76
N SER A 161 -4.57 11.88 21.56
CA SER A 161 -3.48 12.16 22.50
C SER A 161 -3.21 11.05 23.53
N GLY A 162 -4.20 10.20 23.82
CA GLY A 162 -4.05 9.08 24.78
C GLY A 162 -3.27 7.87 24.24
N ASP A 163 -3.01 7.79 22.93
CA ASP A 163 -2.45 6.61 22.29
C ASP A 163 -0.90 6.64 22.18
N TRP A 164 -0.23 7.65 22.75
CA TRP A 164 1.17 7.96 22.40
C TRP A 164 2.18 7.66 23.49
N ALA A 165 3.20 6.89 23.15
CA ALA A 165 4.34 6.58 24.03
C ALA A 165 5.53 7.58 23.92
N GLY A 166 5.39 8.67 23.18
CA GLY A 166 6.40 9.75 23.12
C GLY A 166 7.70 9.44 22.36
N HIS A 167 7.72 8.42 21.49
CA HIS A 167 8.96 7.98 20.80
C HIS A 167 9.17 8.57 19.39
N PHE A 168 8.27 9.41 18.89
CA PHE A 168 8.47 10.07 17.59
C PHE A 168 9.63 11.05 17.65
N LYS A 169 10.45 11.04 16.60
CA LYS A 169 11.47 12.06 16.40
C LYS A 169 10.82 13.33 15.85
N ALA A 170 11.41 14.49 16.16
CA ALA A 170 10.94 15.77 15.66
C ALA A 170 10.98 15.80 14.12
N PRO A 171 9.91 16.26 13.46
CA PRO A 171 9.90 16.49 12.02
C PRO A 171 10.61 17.81 11.67
N PRO A 172 11.04 18.03 10.41
CA PRO A 172 11.58 19.31 9.98
C PRO A 172 10.50 20.41 10.05
N PRO A 173 10.86 21.71 10.05
CA PRO A 173 9.89 22.81 9.98
C PRO A 173 8.92 22.65 8.80
N LEU A 174 7.71 23.22 8.93
CA LEU A 174 6.78 23.32 7.81
C LEU A 174 7.34 24.25 6.73
N THR A 175 7.08 23.92 5.46
CA THR A 175 7.27 24.90 4.39
C THR A 175 6.28 26.05 4.53
N PRO A 176 6.58 27.26 4.01
CA PRO A 176 5.73 28.44 4.22
C PRO A 176 4.27 28.23 3.80
N ALA A 177 4.01 27.62 2.63
CA ALA A 177 2.66 27.34 2.16
C ALA A 177 1.93 26.29 3.02
N SER A 178 2.65 25.26 3.49
CA SER A 178 2.08 24.29 4.42
C SER A 178 1.80 24.89 5.79
N GLY A 179 2.67 25.80 6.26
CA GLY A 179 2.45 26.58 7.49
C GLY A 179 1.19 27.44 7.40
N GLU A 180 1.02 28.16 6.29
CA GLU A 180 -0.20 28.97 6.04
C GLU A 180 -1.48 28.13 6.15
N LEU A 181 -1.52 26.96 5.50
CA LEU A 181 -2.71 26.10 5.55
C LEU A 181 -2.88 25.42 6.91
N PHE A 182 -1.79 25.06 7.58
CA PHE A 182 -1.81 24.50 8.93
C PHE A 182 -2.46 25.47 9.91
N ASP A 183 -1.98 26.73 9.96
CA ASP A 183 -2.49 27.80 10.82
C ASP A 183 -3.96 28.14 10.45
N PHE A 184 -4.25 28.15 9.15
CA PHE A 184 -5.61 28.38 8.67
C PHE A 184 -6.61 27.32 9.18
N PHE A 185 -6.26 26.02 9.08
CA PHE A 185 -7.13 24.95 9.58
C PHE A 185 -7.26 24.99 11.10
N GLN A 186 -6.17 25.27 11.81
CA GLN A 186 -6.18 25.43 13.26
C GLN A 186 -7.08 26.61 13.69
N GLY A 187 -7.02 27.73 12.98
CA GLY A 187 -7.90 28.89 13.22
C GLY A 187 -9.38 28.63 12.90
N ARG A 188 -9.70 27.51 12.25
CA ARG A 188 -11.07 27.03 11.98
C ARG A 188 -11.51 25.88 12.88
N ALA A 189 -10.84 25.71 14.00
CA ALA A 189 -11.09 24.64 14.97
C ALA A 189 -11.00 23.22 14.39
N LEU A 190 -10.14 23.03 13.35
CA LEU A 190 -9.64 21.73 12.96
C LEU A 190 -8.32 21.44 13.69
N HIS A 191 -7.92 20.20 13.76
CA HIS A 191 -6.78 19.73 14.57
C HIS A 191 -5.64 19.21 13.68
N PRO A 192 -4.97 20.08 12.88
CA PRO A 192 -3.87 19.66 12.06
C PRO A 192 -2.68 19.22 12.90
N TYR A 193 -1.97 18.20 12.44
CA TYR A 193 -0.76 17.68 13.07
C TYR A 193 0.29 17.34 12.02
N ARG A 194 1.54 17.17 12.45
CA ARG A 194 2.64 16.78 11.57
C ARG A 194 2.55 15.29 11.28
N LEU A 195 2.39 14.93 10.01
CA LEU A 195 2.24 13.54 9.61
C LEU A 195 3.40 12.67 10.10
N PRO A 196 3.12 11.43 10.57
CA PRO A 196 4.16 10.48 10.96
C PRO A 196 4.86 9.92 9.72
N LEU A 197 6.07 10.38 9.45
CA LEU A 197 6.84 10.03 8.26
C LEU A 197 8.06 9.16 8.59
N ALA A 198 8.22 8.09 7.85
CA ALA A 198 9.39 7.21 7.89
C ALA A 198 10.52 7.76 7.01
N CYS A 199 11.07 8.93 7.39
CA CYS A 199 12.11 9.62 6.64
C CYS A 199 13.16 10.26 7.56
N GLU A 200 14.46 10.15 7.20
CA GLU A 200 15.55 10.75 7.98
C GLU A 200 15.78 12.22 7.66
N PHE A 201 15.24 12.74 6.57
CA PHE A 201 15.40 14.13 6.14
C PHE A 201 16.86 14.62 6.15
N VAL A 202 17.77 13.80 5.62
CA VAL A 202 19.17 14.17 5.47
C VAL A 202 19.33 15.40 4.55
N PRO A 203 20.44 16.17 4.63
CA PRO A 203 20.68 17.27 3.70
C PRO A 203 20.51 16.86 2.24
N GLY A 204 19.76 17.64 1.47
CA GLY A 204 19.42 17.34 0.07
C GLY A 204 18.38 16.22 -0.12
N CYS A 205 17.65 15.82 0.93
CA CYS A 205 16.55 14.87 0.83
C CYS A 205 15.45 15.39 -0.09
N ASP A 206 15.06 14.57 -1.07
CA ASP A 206 14.01 14.88 -2.05
C ASP A 206 12.63 14.35 -1.64
N ALA A 207 12.51 13.75 -0.44
CA ALA A 207 11.29 13.07 0.01
C ALA A 207 10.71 12.10 -1.06
N CYS A 208 11.54 11.28 -1.67
CA CYS A 208 11.34 10.43 -2.85
C CYS A 208 10.00 9.65 -2.86
N GLN A 209 8.90 10.30 -3.23
CA GLN A 209 7.60 9.68 -3.39
C GLN A 209 7.41 9.20 -4.84
N GLY A 210 7.11 7.91 -5.01
CA GLY A 210 6.87 7.31 -6.33
C GLY A 210 8.10 6.78 -7.05
N TYR A 211 9.30 6.91 -6.47
CA TYR A 211 10.57 6.41 -7.03
C TYR A 211 11.55 6.00 -5.94
N LEU A 212 12.59 5.26 -6.32
CA LEU A 212 13.63 4.77 -5.40
C LEU A 212 14.51 5.92 -4.90
N CYS A 213 14.95 5.81 -3.64
CA CYS A 213 15.82 6.79 -2.98
C CYS A 213 17.29 6.35 -3.08
N ASP A 214 18.18 7.26 -3.53
CA ASP A 214 19.63 7.04 -3.57
C ASP A 214 20.35 7.47 -2.29
N ARG A 215 19.73 8.38 -1.49
CA ARG A 215 20.36 9.00 -0.31
C ARG A 215 20.11 8.23 0.97
N GLN A 216 19.48 7.07 0.89
CA GLN A 216 19.12 6.25 2.06
C GLN A 216 18.37 7.02 3.17
N CYS A 217 17.57 8.03 2.81
CA CYS A 217 16.76 8.78 3.76
C CYS A 217 15.31 8.28 3.89
N LYS A 218 14.83 7.51 2.91
CA LYS A 218 13.55 6.83 3.00
C LYS A 218 13.71 5.56 3.84
N ASN A 219 12.98 5.48 4.94
CA ASN A 219 12.94 4.29 5.79
C ASN A 219 11.87 3.32 5.25
N ASP A 220 12.17 2.64 4.16
CA ASP A 220 11.33 1.58 3.60
C ASP A 220 11.71 0.20 4.16
N ALA A 221 10.91 -0.82 3.86
CA ALA A 221 11.10 -2.17 4.38
C ALA A 221 12.42 -2.82 3.94
N SER A 222 12.98 -2.44 2.77
CA SER A 222 14.27 -2.96 2.35
C SER A 222 15.40 -2.44 3.22
N ARG A 223 15.41 -1.12 3.46
CA ARG A 223 16.48 -0.47 4.21
C ARG A 223 16.45 -0.79 5.71
N VAL A 224 15.27 -0.75 6.34
CA VAL A 224 15.20 -0.88 7.81
C VAL A 224 15.03 -2.31 8.31
N CYS A 225 14.65 -3.23 7.41
CA CYS A 225 14.41 -4.62 7.78
C CYS A 225 15.26 -5.59 6.95
N LEU A 226 15.15 -5.57 5.61
CA LEU A 226 15.80 -6.57 4.76
C LEU A 226 17.33 -6.45 4.80
N GLU A 227 17.91 -5.26 4.61
CA GLU A 227 19.37 -5.06 4.70
C GLU A 227 19.95 -5.54 6.03
N PRO A 228 19.41 -5.14 7.20
CA PRO A 228 19.89 -5.67 8.49
C PRO A 228 19.70 -7.18 8.62
N ALA A 229 18.61 -7.75 8.13
CA ALA A 229 18.40 -9.21 8.16
C ALA A 229 19.50 -9.96 7.38
N LEU A 230 19.86 -9.45 6.20
CA LEU A 230 20.93 -10.02 5.36
C LEU A 230 22.30 -9.80 5.95
N ALA A 231 22.62 -8.57 6.38
CA ALA A 231 23.97 -8.18 6.79
C ALA A 231 24.34 -8.64 8.21
N GLN A 232 23.36 -8.71 9.12
CA GLN A 232 23.62 -8.91 10.56
C GLN A 232 23.07 -10.22 11.12
N HIS A 233 22.06 -10.82 10.46
CA HIS A 233 21.34 -11.97 11.01
C HIS A 233 21.35 -13.20 10.06
N GLY A 234 22.20 -13.20 9.02
CA GLY A 234 22.44 -14.35 8.16
C GLY A 234 21.25 -14.79 7.30
N ALA A 235 20.24 -13.93 7.11
CA ALA A 235 19.18 -14.21 6.16
C ALA A 235 19.70 -14.24 4.72
N THR A 236 18.98 -14.94 3.85
CA THR A 236 19.33 -15.06 2.41
C THR A 236 18.24 -14.44 1.55
N LEU A 237 18.64 -13.79 0.46
CA LEU A 237 17.72 -13.23 -0.55
C LEU A 237 17.97 -13.92 -1.90
N MET A 238 16.90 -14.40 -2.51
CA MET A 238 16.85 -14.77 -3.93
C MET A 238 15.94 -13.76 -4.63
N ASP A 239 16.53 -12.82 -5.33
CA ASP A 239 15.82 -11.88 -6.21
C ASP A 239 15.66 -12.45 -7.64
N GLU A 240 14.86 -11.77 -8.48
CA GLU A 240 14.45 -12.29 -9.79
C GLU A 240 13.95 -13.74 -9.70
N CYS A 241 13.31 -14.06 -8.56
CA CYS A 241 12.79 -15.37 -8.17
C CYS A 241 11.27 -15.32 -8.04
N GLU A 242 10.59 -15.72 -9.09
CA GLU A 242 9.12 -15.76 -9.12
C GLU A 242 8.62 -17.09 -8.56
N VAL A 243 7.80 -17.03 -7.50
CA VAL A 243 7.08 -18.20 -7.02
C VAL A 243 5.87 -18.47 -7.92
N LEU A 244 5.82 -19.67 -8.48
CA LEU A 244 4.82 -20.08 -9.46
C LEU A 244 3.67 -20.85 -8.81
N GLN A 245 3.98 -21.71 -7.82
CA GLN A 245 3.02 -22.61 -7.18
C GLN A 245 3.52 -23.05 -5.81
N LEU A 246 2.60 -23.34 -4.92
CA LEU A 246 2.84 -24.04 -3.65
C LEU A 246 2.34 -25.47 -3.77
N GLU A 247 3.22 -26.42 -3.48
CA GLU A 247 2.86 -27.83 -3.34
C GLU A 247 2.40 -28.08 -1.91
N ALA A 248 1.28 -28.77 -1.71
CA ALA A 248 0.73 -29.00 -0.39
C ALA A 248 0.04 -30.36 -0.29
N THR A 249 0.15 -30.97 0.88
CA THR A 249 -0.75 -32.02 1.35
C THR A 249 -2.08 -31.40 1.81
N ARG A 250 -2.94 -32.19 2.43
CA ARG A 250 -4.17 -31.68 3.05
C ARG A 250 -3.88 -30.71 4.21
N GLU A 251 -2.74 -30.85 4.91
CA GLU A 251 -2.46 -30.20 6.20
C GLU A 251 -1.27 -29.24 6.19
N ALA A 252 -0.39 -29.32 5.17
CA ALA A 252 0.83 -28.53 5.14
C ALA A 252 1.32 -28.27 3.72
N VAL A 253 1.98 -27.12 3.52
CA VAL A 253 2.79 -26.83 2.34
C VAL A 253 4.10 -27.63 2.43
N THR A 254 4.43 -28.37 1.36
CA THR A 254 5.59 -29.26 1.27
C THR A 254 6.65 -28.76 0.31
N GLY A 255 6.31 -27.83 -0.59
CA GLY A 255 7.24 -27.27 -1.57
C GLY A 255 6.82 -25.90 -2.07
N VAL A 256 7.80 -25.05 -2.32
CA VAL A 256 7.66 -23.74 -2.97
C VAL A 256 8.32 -23.86 -4.34
N VAL A 257 7.51 -23.95 -5.38
CA VAL A 257 7.98 -24.04 -6.77
C VAL A 257 8.21 -22.63 -7.30
N CYS A 258 9.44 -22.31 -7.64
CA CYS A 258 9.80 -20.99 -8.15
C CYS A 258 10.64 -21.09 -9.43
N GLN A 259 10.77 -19.97 -10.11
CA GLN A 259 11.66 -19.79 -11.26
C GLN A 259 12.59 -18.63 -10.98
N GLN A 260 13.89 -18.88 -11.01
CA GLN A 260 14.91 -17.86 -10.87
C GLN A 260 15.78 -17.86 -12.13
N ARG A 261 15.87 -16.72 -12.83
CA ARG A 261 16.70 -16.55 -14.04
C ARG A 261 16.53 -17.67 -15.07
N GLY A 262 15.28 -18.11 -15.28
CA GLY A 262 14.92 -19.19 -16.20
C GLY A 262 15.04 -20.60 -15.63
N GLN A 263 15.66 -20.81 -14.48
CA GLN A 263 15.78 -22.12 -13.83
C GLN A 263 14.61 -22.36 -12.86
N ARG A 264 13.94 -23.50 -13.02
CA ARG A 264 12.88 -23.93 -12.10
C ARG A 264 13.47 -24.66 -10.89
N LEU A 265 13.04 -24.28 -9.70
CA LEU A 265 13.53 -24.81 -8.42
C LEU A 265 12.33 -25.16 -7.54
N THR A 266 12.48 -26.18 -6.68
CA THR A 266 11.55 -26.47 -5.58
C THR A 266 12.30 -26.31 -4.27
N LEU A 267 11.85 -25.37 -3.45
CA LEU A 267 12.44 -25.04 -2.16
C LEU A 267 11.55 -25.59 -1.03
N ARG A 268 12.17 -25.91 0.12
CA ARG A 268 11.47 -26.45 1.28
C ARG A 268 11.78 -25.65 2.53
N GLY A 269 10.75 -25.39 3.32
CA GLY A 269 10.85 -24.68 4.59
C GLY A 269 9.82 -25.18 5.59
N ARG A 270 10.13 -25.05 6.87
CA ARG A 270 9.21 -25.44 7.95
C ARG A 270 7.97 -24.55 7.98
N GLN A 271 8.16 -23.24 7.76
CA GLN A 271 7.09 -22.24 7.73
C GLN A 271 7.18 -21.45 6.42
N ILE A 272 6.03 -21.20 5.81
CA ILE A 272 5.90 -20.46 4.54
C ILE A 272 5.05 -19.22 4.78
N PHE A 273 5.57 -18.06 4.41
CA PHE A 273 4.92 -16.78 4.60
C PHE A 273 4.67 -16.09 3.26
N LEU A 274 3.41 -15.82 2.96
CA LEU A 274 3.02 -15.04 1.81
C LEU A 274 3.00 -13.55 2.17
N ALA A 275 3.77 -12.78 1.44
CA ALA A 275 3.92 -11.33 1.57
C ALA A 275 4.02 -10.64 0.19
N ALA A 276 3.43 -11.27 -0.84
CA ALA A 276 3.50 -10.82 -2.23
C ALA A 276 2.50 -9.67 -2.55
N GLY A 277 1.74 -9.21 -1.55
CA GLY A 277 0.74 -8.16 -1.67
C GLY A 277 -0.63 -8.67 -2.09
N ALA A 278 -1.66 -7.84 -1.83
CA ALA A 278 -3.06 -8.25 -1.95
C ALA A 278 -3.55 -8.55 -3.38
N LEU A 279 -2.71 -8.39 -4.40
CA LEU A 279 -2.97 -8.83 -5.76
C LEU A 279 -2.33 -10.18 -6.06
N GLU A 280 -1.05 -10.35 -5.71
CA GLU A 280 -0.29 -11.55 -6.08
C GLU A 280 -0.47 -12.72 -5.09
N THR A 281 -0.65 -12.43 -3.80
CA THR A 281 -0.89 -13.47 -2.78
C THR A 281 -2.14 -14.31 -3.11
N PRO A 282 -3.33 -13.72 -3.37
CA PRO A 282 -4.48 -14.52 -3.73
C PRO A 282 -4.32 -15.23 -5.09
N ARG A 283 -3.63 -14.61 -6.07
CA ARG A 283 -3.33 -15.26 -7.35
C ARG A 283 -2.53 -16.54 -7.13
N LEU A 284 -1.46 -16.46 -6.35
CA LEU A 284 -0.61 -17.61 -6.05
C LEU A 284 -1.38 -18.73 -5.37
N LEU A 285 -2.23 -18.41 -4.40
CA LEU A 285 -3.10 -19.37 -3.72
C LEU A 285 -4.08 -20.03 -4.69
N LEU A 286 -4.77 -19.25 -5.53
CA LEU A 286 -5.75 -19.76 -6.49
C LEU A 286 -5.12 -20.63 -7.60
N GLN A 287 -3.87 -20.35 -7.97
CA GLN A 287 -3.12 -21.16 -8.93
C GLN A 287 -2.49 -22.42 -8.32
N SER A 288 -2.35 -22.47 -6.99
CA SER A 288 -1.80 -23.62 -6.28
C SER A 288 -2.87 -24.69 -6.06
N THR A 289 -3.29 -25.32 -7.15
CA THR A 289 -4.33 -26.38 -7.15
C THR A 289 -3.71 -27.76 -6.97
N SER A 290 -4.46 -28.68 -6.33
CA SER A 290 -4.13 -30.10 -6.23
C SER A 290 -5.39 -30.93 -6.00
N GLY A 291 -5.28 -32.27 -5.92
CA GLY A 291 -6.41 -33.12 -5.57
C GLY A 291 -7.04 -32.80 -4.21
N HIS A 292 -6.25 -32.31 -3.25
CA HIS A 292 -6.74 -31.85 -1.95
C HIS A 292 -7.27 -30.40 -1.98
N TRP A 293 -6.82 -29.60 -2.93
CA TRP A 293 -7.13 -28.18 -3.06
C TRP A 293 -7.60 -27.83 -4.48
N PRO A 294 -8.73 -28.37 -4.96
CA PRO A 294 -9.14 -28.25 -6.36
C PRO A 294 -9.54 -26.82 -6.76
N GLN A 295 -9.90 -25.98 -5.81
CA GLN A 295 -10.29 -24.57 -6.03
C GLN A 295 -9.18 -23.57 -5.62
N GLY A 296 -7.94 -24.04 -5.43
CA GLY A 296 -6.81 -23.23 -4.93
C GLY A 296 -6.51 -23.50 -3.45
N LEU A 297 -5.25 -23.35 -3.10
CA LEU A 297 -4.74 -23.58 -1.75
C LEU A 297 -5.41 -22.62 -0.76
N ALA A 298 -5.76 -23.11 0.44
CA ALA A 298 -6.47 -22.38 1.49
C ALA A 298 -7.84 -21.79 1.09
N ASN A 299 -8.43 -22.22 -0.03
CA ASN A 299 -9.67 -21.65 -0.58
C ASN A 299 -10.93 -22.52 -0.30
N HIS A 300 -10.97 -23.26 0.78
CA HIS A 300 -12.16 -24.06 1.16
C HIS A 300 -13.40 -23.18 1.46
N SER A 301 -13.19 -21.94 1.93
CA SER A 301 -14.27 -20.96 2.15
C SER A 301 -14.75 -20.27 0.86
N GLY A 302 -14.01 -20.40 -0.26
CA GLY A 302 -14.26 -19.65 -1.50
C GLY A 302 -13.97 -18.15 -1.39
N LEU A 303 -13.22 -17.71 -0.35
CA LEU A 303 -12.96 -16.30 -0.08
C LEU A 303 -11.60 -15.79 -0.57
N VAL A 304 -10.69 -16.66 -0.97
CA VAL A 304 -9.41 -16.23 -1.54
C VAL A 304 -9.65 -15.37 -2.78
N GLY A 305 -9.06 -14.20 -2.80
CA GLY A 305 -9.20 -13.20 -3.86
C GLY A 305 -10.45 -12.31 -3.76
N ARG A 306 -11.42 -12.62 -2.92
CA ARG A 306 -12.64 -11.81 -2.70
C ARG A 306 -12.42 -10.70 -1.68
N ASN A 307 -13.40 -9.79 -1.59
CA ASN A 307 -13.38 -8.64 -0.66
C ASN A 307 -12.21 -7.69 -0.93
N LEU A 308 -11.82 -7.57 -2.19
CA LEU A 308 -10.83 -6.61 -2.62
C LEU A 308 -11.27 -5.20 -2.23
N MET A 309 -10.45 -4.53 -1.43
CA MET A 309 -10.61 -3.13 -1.04
C MET A 309 -9.40 -2.32 -1.53
N ARG A 310 -9.61 -1.03 -1.67
CA ARG A 310 -8.61 0.02 -1.88
C ARG A 310 -8.99 1.22 -1.03
N HIS A 311 -8.29 2.35 -1.12
CA HIS A 311 -8.81 3.60 -0.59
C HIS A 311 -9.40 4.45 -1.71
N HIS A 312 -10.53 5.13 -1.42
CA HIS A 312 -11.06 6.17 -2.29
C HIS A 312 -10.31 7.47 -2.01
N ILE A 313 -9.53 7.92 -2.98
CA ILE A 313 -8.64 9.08 -2.82
C ILE A 313 -9.05 10.16 -3.80
N ASP A 314 -9.33 11.36 -3.29
CA ASP A 314 -9.48 12.57 -4.09
C ASP A 314 -8.36 13.55 -3.79
N LEU A 315 -7.95 14.34 -4.78
CA LEU A 315 -6.91 15.35 -4.62
C LEU A 315 -7.51 16.76 -4.76
N TYR A 316 -7.14 17.64 -3.83
CA TYR A 316 -7.53 19.04 -3.79
C TYR A 316 -6.29 19.89 -4.09
N VAL A 317 -6.22 20.44 -5.30
CA VAL A 317 -5.09 21.24 -5.80
C VAL A 317 -5.37 22.71 -5.44
N ILE A 318 -4.82 23.16 -4.33
CA ILE A 318 -5.14 24.43 -3.67
C ILE A 318 -4.17 25.52 -4.12
N LYS A 319 -4.66 26.73 -4.36
CA LYS A 319 -3.83 27.93 -4.53
C LYS A 319 -3.68 28.64 -3.17
N PRO A 320 -2.56 28.44 -2.44
CA PRO A 320 -2.30 29.17 -1.21
C PRO A 320 -2.02 30.66 -1.52
N LYS A 321 -2.08 31.51 -0.51
CA LYS A 321 -1.68 32.93 -0.62
C LYS A 321 -0.15 33.03 -0.73
N THR A 322 0.55 32.24 0.06
CA THR A 322 2.00 32.06 -0.02
C THR A 322 2.30 31.03 -1.11
N PRO A 323 3.08 31.34 -2.14
CA PRO A 323 3.43 30.38 -3.17
C PRO A 323 4.06 29.12 -2.58
N ALA A 324 3.60 27.95 -3.04
CA ALA A 324 4.10 26.66 -2.55
C ALA A 324 5.59 26.47 -2.88
N GLY A 325 6.08 27.11 -3.95
CA GLY A 325 7.48 27.03 -4.35
C GLY A 325 7.92 25.61 -4.70
N PHE A 326 9.23 25.42 -4.79
CA PHE A 326 9.84 24.13 -5.07
C PHE A 326 9.97 23.24 -3.82
N ASP A 327 9.70 23.76 -2.64
CA ASP A 327 9.93 23.08 -1.36
C ASP A 327 8.78 22.18 -0.91
N ASN A 328 7.65 22.18 -1.63
CA ASN A 328 6.53 21.28 -1.37
C ASN A 328 6.84 19.83 -1.80
N ARG A 329 7.91 19.27 -1.26
CA ARG A 329 8.42 17.96 -1.67
C ARG A 329 7.82 16.81 -0.88
N GLN A 330 7.44 17.06 0.37
CA GLN A 330 7.06 16.05 1.34
C GLN A 330 5.61 16.19 1.78
N LYS A 331 5.08 15.12 2.33
CA LYS A 331 3.83 15.15 3.05
C LYS A 331 4.10 15.72 4.44
N GLU A 332 3.58 16.89 4.77
CA GLU A 332 3.99 17.61 5.97
C GLU A 332 2.99 17.55 7.11
N PHE A 333 1.70 17.66 6.77
CA PHE A 333 0.64 17.70 7.77
C PHE A 333 -0.63 16.97 7.29
N GLY A 334 -1.49 16.64 8.23
CA GLY A 334 -2.82 16.11 8.00
C GLY A 334 -3.74 16.51 9.13
N PHE A 335 -5.00 16.14 9.03
CA PHE A 335 -5.99 16.23 10.11
C PHE A 335 -7.02 15.12 9.97
N ASN A 336 -7.58 14.69 11.09
CA ASN A 336 -8.51 13.56 11.16
C ASN A 336 -9.91 13.95 11.66
N ASP A 337 -10.25 15.25 11.68
CA ASP A 337 -11.56 15.76 12.08
C ASP A 337 -12.73 15.19 11.26
N PHE A 338 -12.42 14.69 10.05
CA PHE A 338 -13.41 14.07 9.16
C PHE A 338 -13.37 12.54 9.20
N TYR A 339 -12.52 11.94 10.04
CA TYR A 339 -12.45 10.49 10.14
C TYR A 339 -13.78 9.87 10.56
N GLN A 340 -14.40 10.47 11.58
CA GLN A 340 -15.77 10.19 11.99
C GLN A 340 -16.51 11.52 12.12
N ARG A 341 -17.46 11.79 11.22
CA ARG A 341 -18.21 13.04 11.21
C ARG A 341 -19.67 12.80 10.87
N ASP A 342 -20.57 13.46 11.63
CA ASP A 342 -22.02 13.42 11.41
C ASP A 342 -22.59 11.99 11.32
N GLY A 343 -22.14 11.10 12.21
CA GLY A 343 -22.53 9.68 12.26
C GLY A 343 -22.01 8.83 11.10
N ARG A 344 -21.04 9.33 10.32
CA ARG A 344 -20.40 8.62 9.21
C ARG A 344 -18.92 8.43 9.50
N LYS A 345 -18.41 7.24 9.23
CA LYS A 345 -16.98 6.99 9.14
C LYS A 345 -16.53 7.27 7.72
N LEU A 346 -15.57 8.17 7.56
CA LEU A 346 -15.03 8.60 6.27
C LEU A 346 -13.53 8.24 6.16
N GLY A 347 -12.63 9.12 6.63
CA GLY A 347 -11.20 8.89 6.57
C GLY A 347 -10.37 10.13 6.83
N SER A 348 -9.08 10.04 6.58
CA SER A 348 -8.09 11.07 6.87
C SER A 348 -7.92 12.08 5.72
N VAL A 349 -7.42 13.26 6.08
CA VAL A 349 -6.96 14.29 5.12
C VAL A 349 -5.48 14.53 5.37
N GLN A 350 -4.67 14.50 4.32
CA GLN A 350 -3.22 14.67 4.42
C GLN A 350 -2.67 15.48 3.25
N SER A 351 -1.58 16.22 3.48
CA SER A 351 -0.84 16.83 2.37
C SER A 351 -0.25 15.72 1.48
N PHE A 352 -0.33 15.93 0.16
CA PHE A 352 0.08 14.91 -0.82
C PHE A 352 1.57 14.94 -1.11
N GLY A 353 2.21 16.09 -0.89
CA GLY A 353 3.59 16.35 -1.30
C GLY A 353 3.69 16.64 -2.80
N ARG A 354 4.86 16.36 -3.38
CA ARG A 354 5.12 16.65 -4.79
C ARG A 354 4.26 15.80 -5.71
N LEU A 355 3.58 16.45 -6.65
CA LEU A 355 2.91 15.76 -7.75
C LEU A 355 3.94 15.07 -8.68
N PRO A 356 3.54 14.00 -9.37
CA PRO A 356 4.37 13.41 -10.42
C PRO A 356 4.78 14.43 -11.48
N PRO A 357 5.92 14.22 -12.20
CA PRO A 357 6.36 15.10 -13.26
C PRO A 357 5.30 15.31 -14.35
N VAL A 358 5.30 16.49 -14.97
CA VAL A 358 4.31 16.88 -15.98
C VAL A 358 4.10 15.83 -17.10
N PRO A 359 5.13 15.15 -17.63
CA PRO A 359 4.92 14.07 -18.60
C PRO A 359 4.04 12.93 -18.07
N VAL A 360 4.21 12.57 -16.80
CA VAL A 360 3.42 11.50 -16.15
C VAL A 360 1.97 11.95 -15.94
N LEU A 361 1.78 13.21 -15.49
CA LEU A 361 0.45 13.79 -15.34
C LEU A 361 -0.27 13.90 -16.70
N ALA A 362 0.41 14.37 -17.74
CA ALA A 362 -0.14 14.49 -19.08
C ALA A 362 -0.51 13.13 -19.68
N ALA A 363 0.31 12.09 -19.46
CA ALA A 363 -0.01 10.73 -19.88
C ALA A 363 -1.26 10.21 -19.15
N SER A 364 -1.33 10.42 -17.83
CA SER A 364 -2.50 10.06 -17.03
C SER A 364 -3.79 10.77 -17.50
N MET A 365 -3.72 12.07 -17.80
CA MET A 365 -4.87 12.81 -18.32
C MET A 365 -5.30 12.30 -19.72
N ALA A 366 -4.34 11.94 -20.58
CA ALA A 366 -4.63 11.34 -21.88
C ALA A 366 -5.34 9.99 -21.73
N ASP A 367 -4.94 9.19 -20.74
CA ASP A 367 -5.59 7.91 -20.42
C ASP A 367 -7.01 8.14 -19.89
N ASP A 368 -7.20 9.09 -18.97
CA ASP A 368 -8.53 9.45 -18.45
C ASP A 368 -9.48 9.90 -19.57
N ILE A 369 -8.98 10.67 -20.55
CA ILE A 369 -9.77 11.08 -21.73
C ILE A 369 -10.11 9.86 -22.62
N ARG A 370 -9.14 8.97 -22.91
CA ARG A 370 -9.37 7.77 -23.71
C ARG A 370 -10.43 6.86 -23.12
N GLN A 371 -10.53 6.85 -21.80
CA GLN A 371 -11.42 5.97 -21.05
C GLN A 371 -12.74 6.66 -20.67
N GLY A 372 -12.80 7.96 -20.77
CA GLY A 372 -13.97 8.79 -20.46
C GLY A 372 -15.08 8.73 -21.51
N ALA A 373 -16.01 9.66 -21.39
CA ALA A 373 -17.17 9.78 -22.30
C ALA A 373 -16.81 10.18 -23.73
N LEU A 374 -15.64 10.84 -23.92
CA LEU A 374 -15.23 11.43 -25.20
C LEU A 374 -13.83 10.94 -25.64
N PRO A 375 -13.65 9.62 -25.90
CA PRO A 375 -12.33 9.03 -26.21
C PRO A 375 -11.71 9.58 -27.50
N TRP A 376 -12.50 10.11 -28.43
CA TRP A 376 -12.04 10.73 -29.67
C TRP A 376 -11.25 12.04 -29.45
N LEU A 377 -11.34 12.66 -28.25
CA LEU A 377 -10.53 13.83 -27.88
C LEU A 377 -9.07 13.47 -27.52
N ALA A 378 -8.74 12.21 -27.25
CA ALA A 378 -7.40 11.80 -26.85
C ALA A 378 -6.30 12.11 -27.88
N PRO A 379 -6.49 11.96 -29.20
CA PRO A 379 -5.51 12.40 -30.21
C PRO A 379 -5.31 13.92 -30.21
N LEU A 380 -6.39 14.71 -30.07
CA LEU A 380 -6.32 16.18 -29.98
C LEU A 380 -5.57 16.64 -28.73
N PHE A 381 -5.80 15.96 -27.59
CA PHE A 381 -5.06 16.23 -26.37
C PHE A 381 -3.55 15.94 -26.54
N LYS A 382 -3.19 14.88 -27.26
CA LYS A 382 -1.80 14.55 -27.58
C LYS A 382 -1.11 15.67 -28.39
N LEU A 383 -1.82 16.25 -29.36
CA LEU A 383 -1.34 17.40 -30.13
C LEU A 383 -1.18 18.67 -29.28
N ALA A 384 -2.07 18.89 -28.31
CA ALA A 384 -2.04 20.06 -27.42
C ALA A 384 -0.97 19.97 -26.31
N GLN A 385 -0.40 18.80 -26.06
CA GLN A 385 0.58 18.58 -24.97
C GLN A 385 1.76 19.57 -24.97
N PRO A 386 2.40 19.93 -26.08
CA PRO A 386 3.53 20.88 -26.07
C PRO A 386 3.17 22.25 -25.49
N VAL A 387 1.93 22.69 -25.73
CA VAL A 387 1.43 23.99 -25.23
C VAL A 387 0.93 23.84 -23.78
N MET A 388 0.37 22.70 -23.42
CA MET A 388 -0.15 22.46 -22.08
C MET A 388 0.93 22.17 -21.04
N LYS A 389 2.06 21.56 -21.42
CA LYS A 389 3.16 21.22 -20.50
C LYS A 389 3.70 22.42 -19.71
N PRO A 390 4.00 23.60 -20.30
CA PRO A 390 4.43 24.78 -19.55
C PRO A 390 3.36 25.26 -18.55
N ILE A 391 2.09 25.28 -18.98
CA ILE A 391 0.96 25.69 -18.13
C ILE A 391 0.79 24.74 -16.94
N LEU A 392 0.82 23.44 -17.19
CA LEU A 392 0.78 22.43 -16.14
C LEU A 392 1.98 22.53 -15.19
N LYS A 393 3.17 22.82 -15.71
CA LYS A 393 4.37 23.04 -14.89
C LYS A 393 4.18 24.20 -13.92
N GLN A 394 3.68 25.33 -14.38
CA GLN A 394 3.43 26.51 -13.55
C GLN A 394 2.31 26.22 -12.51
N LEU A 395 1.23 25.58 -12.93
CA LEU A 395 0.14 25.19 -12.03
C LEU A 395 0.63 24.27 -10.90
N VAL A 396 1.48 23.29 -11.21
CA VAL A 396 2.03 22.36 -10.22
C VAL A 396 2.96 23.06 -9.22
N HIS A 397 3.73 24.07 -9.65
CA HIS A 397 4.69 24.79 -8.79
C HIS A 397 4.03 25.77 -7.82
N GLU A 398 2.89 26.35 -8.18
CA GLU A 398 2.20 27.35 -7.36
C GLU A 398 1.16 26.75 -6.42
N ARG A 399 0.93 25.44 -6.48
CA ARG A 399 -0.17 24.78 -5.79
C ARG A 399 0.30 23.83 -4.68
N LEU A 400 -0.45 23.81 -3.62
CA LEU A 400 -0.34 22.77 -2.59
C LEU A 400 -1.47 21.75 -2.77
N VAL A 401 -1.16 20.48 -2.60
CA VAL A 401 -2.13 19.40 -2.80
C VAL A 401 -2.45 18.72 -1.48
N LEU A 402 -3.74 18.64 -1.16
CA LEU A 402 -4.25 17.76 -0.12
C LEU A 402 -4.92 16.55 -0.74
N ALA A 403 -4.81 15.41 -0.08
CA ALA A 403 -5.54 14.19 -0.42
C ALA A 403 -6.52 13.84 0.70
N SER A 404 -7.76 13.52 0.36
CA SER A 404 -8.64 12.79 1.26
C SER A 404 -8.47 11.30 0.99
N THR A 405 -8.27 10.51 2.05
CA THR A 405 -8.16 9.06 2.00
C THR A 405 -9.35 8.46 2.73
N LEU A 406 -10.29 7.90 1.98
CA LEU A 406 -11.55 7.39 2.51
C LEU A 406 -11.55 5.86 2.52
N GLU A 407 -12.05 5.27 3.59
CA GLU A 407 -12.21 3.82 3.73
C GLU A 407 -13.08 3.23 2.62
N ASP A 408 -12.62 2.14 2.01
CA ASP A 408 -13.40 1.26 1.14
C ASP A 408 -13.94 0.07 1.95
N LEU A 409 -15.04 -0.51 1.50
CA LEU A 409 -15.68 -1.62 2.19
C LEU A 409 -15.51 -2.96 1.45
N PRO A 410 -15.47 -4.09 2.20
CA PRO A 410 -15.30 -5.41 1.60
C PRO A 410 -16.60 -5.92 0.96
N TYR A 411 -16.65 -5.96 -0.36
CA TYR A 411 -17.74 -6.59 -1.11
C TYR A 411 -17.24 -7.87 -1.77
N ALA A 412 -17.98 -8.97 -1.63
CA ALA A 412 -17.54 -10.29 -2.07
C ALA A 412 -17.33 -10.42 -3.59
N ASP A 413 -17.96 -9.58 -4.39
CA ASP A 413 -17.81 -9.52 -5.85
C ASP A 413 -16.68 -8.57 -6.30
N ASN A 414 -16.17 -7.69 -5.43
CA ASN A 414 -14.88 -7.03 -5.63
C ASN A 414 -13.77 -8.06 -5.39
N ARG A 415 -13.07 -8.46 -6.45
CA ARG A 415 -12.15 -9.61 -6.36
C ARG A 415 -11.00 -9.57 -7.35
N VAL A 416 -9.96 -10.33 -7.01
CA VAL A 416 -8.80 -10.67 -7.83
C VAL A 416 -8.90 -12.13 -8.23
N THR A 417 -8.67 -12.43 -9.50
CA THR A 417 -8.53 -13.82 -9.98
C THR A 417 -7.35 -13.94 -10.94
N PRO A 418 -6.74 -15.13 -11.08
CA PRO A 418 -5.79 -15.37 -12.16
C PRO A 418 -6.45 -15.09 -13.50
N ALA A 419 -5.78 -14.37 -14.39
CA ALA A 419 -6.28 -14.13 -15.74
C ALA A 419 -5.82 -15.22 -16.70
N SER A 420 -6.52 -15.34 -17.82
CA SER A 420 -6.11 -16.10 -19.00
C SER A 420 -5.56 -15.16 -20.08
N GLY A 421 -4.63 -15.64 -20.92
CA GLY A 421 -4.00 -14.88 -21.99
C GLY A 421 -2.88 -13.96 -21.50
N ASP A 422 -2.76 -12.76 -22.08
CA ASP A 422 -1.63 -11.85 -21.86
C ASP A 422 -1.68 -11.07 -20.55
N ALA A 423 -2.82 -11.04 -19.88
CA ALA A 423 -2.96 -10.41 -18.57
C ALA A 423 -2.56 -11.38 -17.47
N ARG A 424 -1.94 -10.87 -16.40
CA ARG A 424 -1.54 -11.66 -15.24
C ARG A 424 -2.70 -11.90 -14.27
N LEU A 425 -3.54 -10.89 -14.12
CA LEU A 425 -4.66 -10.86 -13.17
C LEU A 425 -5.90 -10.25 -13.80
N ASP A 426 -7.06 -10.70 -13.35
CA ASP A 426 -8.35 -10.06 -13.54
C ASP A 426 -8.80 -9.38 -12.25
N LEU A 427 -9.20 -8.11 -12.38
CA LEU A 427 -9.82 -7.35 -11.31
C LEU A 427 -11.28 -7.10 -11.63
N ALA A 428 -12.19 -7.61 -10.81
CA ALA A 428 -13.57 -7.18 -10.76
C ALA A 428 -13.73 -6.22 -9.58
N TYR A 429 -14.08 -4.97 -9.84
CA TYR A 429 -14.21 -3.96 -8.79
C TYR A 429 -15.30 -2.94 -9.13
N ARG A 430 -16.16 -2.62 -8.16
CA ARG A 430 -17.22 -1.62 -8.30
C ARG A 430 -17.35 -0.79 -7.02
N VAL A 431 -17.42 0.52 -7.19
CA VAL A 431 -17.81 1.44 -6.11
C VAL A 431 -19.33 1.30 -5.89
N ARG A 432 -19.74 1.13 -4.65
CA ARG A 432 -21.16 0.97 -4.30
C ARG A 432 -21.84 2.32 -4.00
N PRO A 433 -23.19 2.39 -4.10
CA PRO A 433 -23.92 3.63 -3.78
C PRO A 433 -23.63 4.15 -2.36
N HIS A 434 -23.47 3.27 -1.38
CA HIS A 434 -23.09 3.65 -0.02
C HIS A 434 -21.72 4.37 0.01
N ASP A 435 -20.73 3.86 -0.73
CA ASP A 435 -19.39 4.48 -0.80
C ASP A 435 -19.42 5.78 -1.59
N THR A 436 -20.17 5.84 -2.69
CA THR A 436 -20.38 7.08 -3.45
C THR A 436 -20.97 8.18 -2.55
N ALA A 437 -21.95 7.87 -1.71
CA ALA A 437 -22.53 8.82 -0.77
C ALA A 437 -21.52 9.34 0.27
N ARG A 438 -20.58 8.47 0.72
CA ARG A 438 -19.51 8.84 1.65
C ARG A 438 -18.45 9.70 0.96
N ILE A 439 -18.08 9.37 -0.30
CA ILE A 439 -17.18 10.19 -1.12
C ILE A 439 -17.74 11.60 -1.30
N GLU A 440 -19.02 11.73 -1.66
CA GLU A 440 -19.66 13.05 -1.81
C GLU A 440 -19.77 13.81 -0.48
N ALA A 441 -20.01 13.11 0.65
CA ALA A 441 -19.98 13.74 1.96
C ALA A 441 -18.59 14.31 2.29
N MET A 442 -17.51 13.56 2.04
CA MET A 442 -16.12 14.04 2.21
C MET A 442 -15.83 15.25 1.31
N ARG A 443 -16.25 15.23 0.04
CA ARG A 443 -16.14 16.37 -0.88
C ARG A 443 -16.87 17.61 -0.34
N GLY A 444 -18.05 17.43 0.24
CA GLY A 444 -18.81 18.52 0.88
C GLY A 444 -18.09 19.13 2.07
N LEU A 445 -17.53 18.30 2.97
CA LEU A 445 -16.75 18.74 4.12
C LEU A 445 -15.46 19.49 3.67
N MET A 446 -14.73 18.95 2.71
CA MET A 446 -13.54 19.60 2.16
C MET A 446 -13.86 20.93 1.48
N LYS A 447 -14.97 21.01 0.72
CA LYS A 447 -15.45 22.29 0.13
C LYS A 447 -15.72 23.33 1.20
N ALA A 448 -16.32 22.97 2.31
CA ALA A 448 -16.56 23.87 3.44
C ALA A 448 -15.26 24.26 4.15
N ALA A 449 -14.37 23.30 4.41
CA ALA A 449 -13.10 23.52 5.09
C ALA A 449 -12.16 24.43 4.30
N LEU A 450 -12.13 24.33 2.96
CA LEU A 450 -11.23 25.08 2.09
C LEU A 450 -11.68 26.51 1.76
N LYS A 451 -12.88 26.94 2.19
CA LYS A 451 -13.25 28.37 2.03
C LYS A 451 -12.29 29.25 2.86
N PRO A 452 -11.73 30.35 2.34
CA PRO A 452 -11.96 31.02 1.05
C PRO A 452 -10.97 30.64 -0.07
N TYR A 453 -10.18 29.58 0.09
CA TYR A 453 -9.20 29.21 -0.94
C TYR A 453 -9.87 28.74 -2.23
N SER A 454 -9.29 29.09 -3.38
CA SER A 454 -9.62 28.45 -4.65
C SER A 454 -8.86 27.14 -4.78
N TYR A 455 -9.51 26.12 -5.29
CA TYR A 455 -8.90 24.81 -5.53
C TYR A 455 -9.56 24.11 -6.72
N ASP A 456 -8.80 23.21 -7.33
CA ASP A 456 -9.28 22.26 -8.34
C ASP A 456 -9.40 20.88 -7.71
N LEU A 457 -10.54 20.20 -7.93
CA LEU A 457 -10.79 18.85 -7.43
C LEU A 457 -10.46 17.82 -8.51
N VAL A 458 -9.49 16.94 -8.23
CA VAL A 458 -9.19 15.77 -9.06
C VAL A 458 -9.87 14.55 -8.45
N LYS A 459 -10.98 14.13 -9.06
CA LYS A 459 -11.86 13.04 -8.59
C LYS A 459 -11.25 11.65 -8.87
N GLN A 460 -10.21 11.28 -8.15
CA GLN A 460 -9.58 9.97 -8.33
C GLN A 460 -10.35 8.84 -7.64
N ALA A 461 -11.20 9.15 -6.64
CA ALA A 461 -12.06 8.17 -5.99
C ALA A 461 -13.02 7.49 -6.97
N ASP A 462 -13.43 8.19 -8.04
CA ASP A 462 -14.29 7.67 -9.10
C ASP A 462 -13.52 6.79 -10.12
N ASN A 463 -12.18 6.85 -10.10
CA ASN A 463 -11.33 6.13 -11.06
C ASN A 463 -10.87 4.78 -10.50
N ASN A 464 -11.34 3.71 -11.11
CA ASN A 464 -11.05 2.34 -10.70
C ASN A 464 -9.66 1.82 -11.08
N GLN A 465 -8.89 2.54 -11.89
CA GLN A 465 -7.56 2.11 -12.35
C GLN A 465 -6.44 2.44 -11.40
N ARG A 466 -6.65 3.45 -10.54
CA ARG A 466 -5.67 3.85 -9.55
C ARG A 466 -5.81 3.03 -8.30
N ILE A 467 -5.18 1.87 -8.33
CA ILE A 467 -5.18 0.91 -7.24
C ILE A 467 -4.16 1.35 -6.19
N ALA A 468 -4.62 2.14 -5.22
CA ALA A 468 -3.81 2.50 -4.07
C ALA A 468 -4.27 1.72 -2.83
N HIS A 469 -3.31 1.26 -2.02
CA HIS A 469 -3.58 0.62 -0.72
C HIS A 469 -4.44 -0.66 -0.80
N VAL A 470 -4.19 -1.49 -1.79
CA VAL A 470 -4.93 -2.74 -2.01
C VAL A 470 -4.85 -3.67 -0.81
N CYS A 471 -6.01 -4.19 -0.36
CA CYS A 471 -6.09 -5.07 0.81
C CYS A 471 -7.32 -5.99 0.78
N GLY A 472 -7.42 -6.92 1.76
CA GLY A 472 -8.63 -7.68 2.08
C GLY A 472 -8.82 -9.01 1.38
N THR A 473 -7.97 -9.38 0.44
CA THR A 473 -8.16 -10.54 -0.45
C THR A 473 -7.90 -11.91 0.18
N CYS A 474 -7.38 -11.96 1.41
CA CYS A 474 -7.19 -13.19 2.22
C CYS A 474 -7.47 -12.88 3.69
N ARG A 475 -8.63 -12.29 3.99
CA ARG A 475 -8.92 -11.72 5.32
C ARG A 475 -8.79 -12.74 6.46
N PHE A 476 -8.33 -12.28 7.62
CA PHE A 476 -8.26 -13.07 8.84
C PHE A 476 -9.57 -12.97 9.64
N GLY A 477 -9.78 -13.94 10.56
CA GLY A 477 -10.97 -14.03 11.39
C GLY A 477 -10.97 -15.32 12.22
N HIS A 478 -11.96 -15.48 13.07
CA HIS A 478 -12.07 -16.67 13.93
C HIS A 478 -12.70 -17.89 13.24
N ASP A 479 -13.61 -17.66 12.29
CA ASP A 479 -14.39 -18.72 11.64
C ASP A 479 -13.86 -19.00 10.23
N ALA A 480 -13.42 -20.24 9.99
CA ALA A 480 -12.92 -20.72 8.71
C ALA A 480 -13.94 -20.61 7.56
N ARG A 481 -15.25 -20.49 7.84
CA ARG A 481 -16.30 -20.30 6.84
C ARG A 481 -16.37 -18.86 6.33
N THR A 482 -15.89 -17.89 7.14
CA THR A 482 -16.00 -16.46 6.87
C THR A 482 -14.65 -15.75 6.74
N SER A 483 -13.55 -16.48 6.88
CA SER A 483 -12.17 -16.00 6.75
C SER A 483 -11.26 -17.01 6.08
N VAL A 484 -10.14 -16.55 5.54
CA VAL A 484 -9.08 -17.39 4.94
C VAL A 484 -8.05 -17.77 6.01
N LEU A 485 -7.79 -16.85 6.94
CA LEU A 485 -6.75 -16.95 7.97
C LEU A 485 -7.37 -16.91 9.36
N ASP A 486 -6.68 -17.54 10.31
CA ASP A 486 -6.97 -17.41 11.74
C ASP A 486 -6.47 -16.06 12.31
N ALA A 487 -6.68 -15.84 13.61
CA ALA A 487 -6.24 -14.60 14.29
C ALA A 487 -4.71 -14.38 14.28
N ASN A 488 -3.94 -15.44 14.06
CA ASN A 488 -2.47 -15.39 13.97
C ASN A 488 -1.96 -15.35 12.52
N ASN A 489 -2.83 -15.02 11.56
CA ASN A 489 -2.51 -14.96 10.13
C ASN A 489 -2.14 -16.32 9.51
N ARG A 490 -2.40 -17.44 10.18
CA ARG A 490 -2.20 -18.77 9.62
C ARG A 490 -3.41 -19.17 8.79
N ALA A 491 -3.20 -19.76 7.62
CA ALA A 491 -4.28 -20.25 6.78
C ALA A 491 -5.06 -21.38 7.48
N HIS A 492 -6.40 -21.26 7.51
CA HIS A 492 -7.22 -22.29 8.09
C HIS A 492 -7.00 -23.65 7.42
N GLY A 493 -6.85 -24.70 8.20
CA GLY A 493 -6.59 -26.06 7.72
C GLY A 493 -5.15 -26.36 7.30
N LEU A 494 -4.23 -25.38 7.39
CA LEU A 494 -2.81 -25.56 7.09
C LEU A 494 -1.96 -25.24 8.31
N SER A 495 -1.01 -26.10 8.62
CA SER A 495 -0.19 -25.99 9.84
C SER A 495 0.96 -24.97 9.70
N ASN A 496 1.42 -24.69 8.48
CA ASN A 496 2.66 -23.97 8.23
C ASN A 496 2.57 -22.85 7.17
N LEU A 497 1.38 -22.45 6.74
CA LEU A 497 1.17 -21.36 5.78
C LEU A 497 0.58 -20.14 6.45
N TYR A 498 1.22 -18.98 6.26
CA TYR A 498 0.82 -17.69 6.81
C TYR A 498 0.71 -16.63 5.71
N VAL A 499 -0.15 -15.61 5.91
CA VAL A 499 -0.24 -14.43 5.02
C VAL A 499 -0.06 -13.19 5.86
N VAL A 500 0.95 -12.35 5.53
CA VAL A 500 1.34 -11.20 6.37
C VAL A 500 1.36 -9.86 5.63
N ASP A 501 0.91 -9.83 4.38
CA ASP A 501 0.72 -8.59 3.61
C ASP A 501 -0.70 -8.03 3.77
N GLY A 502 -1.03 -6.94 3.09
CA GLY A 502 -2.34 -6.29 3.16
C GLY A 502 -3.55 -7.17 2.82
N SER A 503 -3.35 -8.40 2.33
CA SER A 503 -4.45 -9.34 2.05
C SER A 503 -5.22 -9.74 3.31
N PHE A 504 -4.59 -9.70 4.49
CA PHE A 504 -5.23 -10.16 5.72
C PHE A 504 -6.34 -9.24 6.24
N PHE A 505 -6.42 -8.01 5.80
CA PHE A 505 -7.35 -7.00 6.32
C PHE A 505 -8.82 -7.39 6.13
N PRO A 506 -9.65 -7.40 7.19
CA PRO A 506 -11.10 -7.58 7.06
C PRO A 506 -11.85 -6.27 6.79
N SER A 507 -11.21 -5.12 6.99
CA SER A 507 -11.65 -3.77 6.62
C SER A 507 -10.43 -2.89 6.33
N SER A 508 -10.55 -1.89 5.45
CA SER A 508 -9.38 -1.14 4.97
C SER A 508 -8.92 -0.03 5.92
N GLY A 509 -9.76 0.38 6.88
CA GLY A 509 -9.55 1.61 7.65
C GLY A 509 -9.62 2.86 6.78
N GLY A 510 -9.52 4.04 7.38
CA GLY A 510 -9.61 5.33 6.69
C GLY A 510 -8.26 6.05 6.53
N THR A 511 -7.14 5.35 6.69
CA THR A 511 -5.78 5.91 6.59
C THR A 511 -4.79 4.95 5.95
N ASN A 512 -3.51 5.35 5.84
CA ASN A 512 -2.46 4.57 5.17
C ASN A 512 -2.26 3.19 5.85
N PRO A 513 -2.28 2.06 5.13
CA PRO A 513 -2.27 0.72 5.74
C PRO A 513 -0.89 0.21 6.13
N SER A 514 0.19 0.85 5.67
CA SER A 514 1.55 0.31 5.73
C SER A 514 2.04 0.03 7.15
N LEU A 515 1.76 0.92 8.11
CA LEU A 515 2.16 0.71 9.51
C LEU A 515 1.43 -0.49 10.12
N THR A 516 0.13 -0.64 9.85
CA THR A 516 -0.67 -1.76 10.35
C THR A 516 -0.19 -3.10 9.78
N ILE A 517 0.25 -3.13 8.51
CA ILE A 517 0.86 -4.33 7.90
C ILE A 517 2.16 -4.69 8.62
N ALA A 518 3.06 -3.72 8.84
CA ALA A 518 4.34 -3.96 9.52
C ALA A 518 4.14 -4.37 10.99
N ALA A 519 3.27 -3.68 11.72
CA ALA A 519 2.93 -4.01 13.10
C ALA A 519 2.36 -5.42 13.24
N ASN A 520 1.44 -5.80 12.35
CA ASN A 520 0.89 -7.16 12.34
C ASN A 520 1.95 -8.21 11.97
N ALA A 521 2.88 -7.91 11.05
CA ALA A 521 3.99 -8.80 10.71
C ALA A 521 4.91 -9.05 11.93
N LEU A 522 5.23 -8.00 12.70
CA LEU A 522 5.96 -8.11 13.97
C LEU A 522 5.17 -8.88 15.03
N ARG A 523 3.85 -8.66 15.11
CA ARG A 523 2.95 -9.45 15.99
C ARG A 523 3.02 -10.94 15.69
N VAL A 524 2.95 -11.30 14.40
CA VAL A 524 3.05 -12.71 13.97
C VAL A 524 4.43 -13.29 14.30
N ALA A 525 5.50 -12.55 14.06
CA ALA A 525 6.85 -12.97 14.42
C ALA A 525 6.99 -13.21 15.93
N ARG A 526 6.47 -12.29 16.76
CA ARG A 526 6.47 -12.44 18.23
C ARG A 526 5.65 -13.66 18.68
N HIS A 527 4.51 -13.91 18.05
CA HIS A 527 3.71 -15.11 18.33
C HIS A 527 4.50 -16.41 18.06
N LEU A 528 5.30 -16.44 17.00
CA LEU A 528 6.08 -17.63 16.60
C LEU A 528 7.38 -17.82 17.39
N THR A 529 8.01 -16.74 17.84
CA THR A 529 9.32 -16.78 18.51
C THR A 529 9.25 -16.57 20.01
N GLY A 530 8.14 -16.04 20.52
CA GLY A 530 8.02 -15.58 21.91
C GLY A 530 8.78 -14.27 22.19
N LYS A 531 9.43 -13.65 21.19
CA LYS A 531 10.31 -12.47 21.35
C LYS A 531 9.92 -11.32 20.44
N GLY A 532 9.96 -10.10 20.96
CA GLY A 532 9.96 -8.86 20.18
C GLY A 532 11.36 -8.48 19.72
N ILE A 533 11.45 -7.56 18.73
CA ILE A 533 12.75 -7.16 18.16
C ILE A 533 13.60 -6.29 19.12
N TYR A 534 13.02 -5.77 20.19
CA TYR A 534 13.70 -4.94 21.18
C TYR A 534 13.78 -5.58 22.58
N ASP A 535 13.29 -6.80 22.78
CA ASP A 535 13.26 -7.44 24.11
C ASP A 535 14.67 -7.65 24.72
N ASP A 536 15.70 -7.78 23.88
CA ASP A 536 17.11 -7.92 24.35
C ASP A 536 17.77 -6.56 24.72
N GLN A 537 17.06 -5.43 24.57
CA GLN A 537 17.56 -4.08 24.86
C GLN A 537 16.93 -3.46 26.13
N ALA A 538 16.05 -4.20 26.80
CA ALA A 538 15.34 -3.79 28.03
C ALA A 538 16.12 -4.14 29.30
#